data_8e76ba7851ff5e82cfa0ac11fb23a0cf
#
_entry.id   8e76ba7851ff5e82cfa0ac11fb23a0cf
#
_cell.length_a   1.000
_cell.length_b   1.000
_cell.length_c   1.000
_cell.angle_alpha   90.00
_cell.angle_beta   90.00
_cell.angle_gamma   90.00
#
_symmetry.space_group_name_H-M   'P 1'
#
loop_
_entity.id
_entity.type
_entity.pdbx_description
1 polymer ?
#
loop_
_entity_poly.entity_id
_entity_poly.type
_entity_poly.pdbx_seq_one_letter_code
_entity_poly.pdbx_strand_id
1 'polypeptide(L)'
;GIHGEAEMMRLAPVDGGNDEAIGLAGAWRYGVEQNYGLVTMPELRFGPSNQNSPYMLNDNMIQPLIPYAIRGVTWYQGERNTQLPYEYDWMLRAMIQDWRRAWGEGDFPFITVQLANFAKALPYQERSDWALVREAQVASLAEPETGLTVTIDIGDAYDIHPRNKVTVGERMAKWALARTYGKGGVCS
;
A
#
# COMPACT_ATOMS: atom_id res chain seq x y z
N GLY A 1 -18.50 16.28 11.35
CA GLY A 1 -18.06 16.71 12.69
C GLY A 1 -18.23 15.57 13.68
N ILE A 2 -17.43 15.52 14.73
CA ILE A 2 -17.58 14.56 15.82
C ILE A 2 -18.77 15.06 16.65
N HIS A 3 -19.81 14.24 16.77
CA HIS A 3 -21.02 14.54 17.53
C HIS A 3 -21.12 13.58 18.72
N GLY A 4 -21.33 14.12 19.90
CA GLY A 4 -21.50 13.37 21.14
C GLY A 4 -21.56 14.33 22.33
N GLU A 5 -21.95 13.82 23.49
CA GLU A 5 -21.88 14.56 24.73
C GLU A 5 -20.42 14.90 25.05
N ALA A 6 -20.17 16.12 25.52
CA ALA A 6 -18.81 16.64 25.76
C ALA A 6 -17.98 15.71 26.69
N GLU A 7 -18.63 15.08 27.64
CA GLU A 7 -18.02 14.18 28.63
C GLU A 7 -17.57 12.84 28.01
N MET A 8 -18.13 12.47 26.84
CA MET A 8 -17.78 11.26 26.12
C MET A 8 -16.64 11.47 25.11
N MET A 9 -16.33 12.73 24.78
CA MET A 9 -15.23 13.07 23.88
C MET A 9 -13.93 13.20 24.67
N ARG A 10 -13.28 12.06 24.90
CA ARG A 10 -12.02 11.98 25.65
C ARG A 10 -11.08 10.93 25.10
N LEU A 11 -9.78 11.13 25.29
CA LEU A 11 -8.72 10.17 25.04
C LEU A 11 -8.26 9.64 26.39
N ALA A 12 -8.31 8.34 26.59
CA ALA A 12 -7.82 7.70 27.81
C ALA A 12 -6.97 6.47 27.43
N PRO A 13 -5.94 6.12 28.23
CA PRO A 13 -5.24 4.86 28.09
C PRO A 13 -6.20 3.68 28.23
N VAL A 14 -5.98 2.60 27.48
CA VAL A 14 -6.85 1.40 27.53
C VAL A 14 -6.87 0.78 28.93
N ASP A 15 -5.73 0.83 29.64
CA ASP A 15 -5.54 0.27 30.98
C ASP A 15 -5.44 1.36 32.07
N GLY A 16 -5.72 2.62 31.74
CA GLY A 16 -5.61 3.76 32.63
C GLY A 16 -6.91 4.11 33.34
N GLY A 17 -6.79 4.72 34.53
CA GLY A 17 -7.92 5.24 35.25
C GLY A 17 -8.51 6.49 34.58
N ASN A 18 -9.73 6.88 34.99
CA ASN A 18 -10.41 8.10 34.49
C ASN A 18 -9.61 9.39 34.71
N ASP A 19 -8.69 9.41 35.66
CA ASP A 19 -7.89 10.59 36.04
C ASP A 19 -6.80 10.92 34.99
N GLU A 20 -6.48 9.99 34.10
CA GLU A 20 -5.52 10.16 32.99
C GLU A 20 -6.20 10.55 31.67
N ALA A 21 -7.52 10.70 31.66
CA ALA A 21 -8.25 11.00 30.45
C ALA A 21 -8.10 12.48 30.05
N ILE A 22 -7.78 12.72 28.78
CA ILE A 22 -7.72 14.05 28.17
C ILE A 22 -9.08 14.34 27.53
N GLY A 23 -9.77 15.37 28.03
CA GLY A 23 -11.00 15.85 27.42
C GLY A 23 -10.74 16.42 26.02
N LEU A 24 -11.52 16.00 25.05
CA LEU A 24 -11.43 16.47 23.68
C LEU A 24 -12.52 17.49 23.31
N ALA A 25 -13.45 17.77 24.21
CA ALA A 25 -14.44 18.80 24.01
C ALA A 25 -13.86 20.19 24.28
N GLY A 26 -14.26 21.18 23.48
CA GLY A 26 -13.86 22.57 23.66
C GLY A 26 -13.23 23.21 22.43
N ALA A 27 -12.49 24.28 22.64
CA ALA A 27 -11.83 25.03 21.58
C ALA A 27 -10.52 24.35 21.16
N TRP A 28 -10.41 23.99 19.89
CA TRP A 28 -9.21 23.43 19.29
C TRP A 28 -8.41 24.51 18.56
N ARG A 29 -7.09 24.40 18.64
CA ARG A 29 -6.19 25.13 17.73
C ARG A 29 -5.83 24.23 16.57
N TYR A 30 -5.93 24.77 15.37
CA TYR A 30 -5.44 24.11 14.18
C TYR A 30 -4.38 24.97 13.48
N GLY A 31 -3.46 24.33 12.80
CA GLY A 31 -2.50 24.99 11.92
C GLY A 31 -2.65 24.41 10.49
N VAL A 32 -2.48 25.26 9.50
CA VAL A 32 -2.40 24.81 8.10
C VAL A 32 -0.96 24.40 7.85
N GLU A 33 -0.72 23.12 7.70
CA GLU A 33 0.61 22.59 7.39
C GLU A 33 0.96 22.83 5.93
N GLN A 34 -0.03 22.68 5.05
CA GLN A 34 0.15 22.91 3.62
C GLN A 34 -1.09 23.59 3.03
N ASN A 35 -0.87 24.70 2.30
CA ASN A 35 -1.94 25.43 1.63
C ASN A 35 -1.84 25.23 0.12
N TYR A 36 -2.80 24.53 -0.45
CA TYR A 36 -2.91 24.30 -1.90
C TYR A 36 -3.61 25.44 -2.66
N GLY A 37 -3.84 26.59 -2.02
CA GLY A 37 -4.58 27.71 -2.60
C GLY A 37 -6.09 27.50 -2.63
N LEU A 38 -6.78 28.25 -3.48
CA LEU A 38 -8.23 28.14 -3.68
C LEU A 38 -8.56 26.97 -4.64
N VAL A 39 -8.04 25.79 -4.36
CA VAL A 39 -8.47 24.59 -5.08
C VAL A 39 -9.78 24.14 -4.47
N THR A 40 -10.84 24.16 -5.23
CA THR A 40 -12.09 23.46 -4.86
C THR A 40 -11.75 21.99 -4.76
N MET A 41 -11.50 21.50 -3.55
CA MET A 41 -11.35 20.06 -3.32
C MET A 41 -12.60 19.38 -3.85
N PRO A 42 -12.49 18.39 -4.75
CA PRO A 42 -13.67 17.62 -5.11
C PRO A 42 -14.28 17.06 -3.83
N GLU A 43 -15.60 17.14 -3.69
CA GLU A 43 -16.29 16.50 -2.58
C GLU A 43 -15.91 15.03 -2.57
N LEU A 44 -15.04 14.66 -1.62
CA LEU A 44 -14.76 13.26 -1.36
C LEU A 44 -16.04 12.69 -0.75
N ARG A 45 -16.85 12.09 -1.60
CA ARG A 45 -18.03 11.35 -1.16
C ARG A 45 -17.56 10.07 -0.46
N PHE A 46 -17.20 10.20 0.80
CA PHE A 46 -16.94 9.05 1.65
C PHE A 46 -18.29 8.45 2.08
N GLY A 47 -18.39 7.13 2.01
CA GLY A 47 -19.60 6.42 2.43
C GLY A 47 -19.47 4.92 2.22
N PRO A 48 -20.39 4.13 2.76
CA PRO A 48 -20.31 2.67 2.74
C PRO A 48 -20.25 2.02 1.36
N SER A 49 -20.64 2.75 0.32
CA SER A 49 -20.63 2.27 -1.08
C SER A 49 -19.43 2.78 -1.89
N ASN A 50 -18.49 3.49 -1.27
CA ASN A 50 -17.35 4.05 -1.99
C ASN A 50 -16.06 3.37 -1.57
N GLN A 51 -15.44 2.64 -2.50
CA GLN A 51 -14.17 1.95 -2.28
C GLN A 51 -13.00 2.89 -1.90
N ASN A 52 -13.12 4.19 -2.15
CA ASN A 52 -12.14 5.19 -1.76
C ASN A 52 -12.34 5.73 -0.34
N SER A 53 -13.40 5.28 0.35
CA SER A 53 -13.55 5.62 1.77
C SER A 53 -12.47 4.92 2.59
N PRO A 54 -11.87 5.61 3.58
CA PRO A 54 -10.87 5.01 4.45
C PRO A 54 -11.36 3.69 5.04
N TYR A 55 -10.48 2.72 5.11
CA TYR A 55 -10.71 1.37 5.69
C TYR A 55 -11.68 0.46 4.95
N MET A 56 -12.51 0.94 4.04
CA MET A 56 -13.56 0.14 3.39
C MET A 56 -13.03 -1.13 2.71
N LEU A 57 -11.93 -1.04 1.97
CA LEU A 57 -11.32 -2.21 1.33
C LEU A 57 -10.69 -3.15 2.36
N ASN A 58 -10.03 -2.59 3.38
CA ASN A 58 -9.46 -3.39 4.45
C ASN A 58 -10.55 -4.16 5.20
N ASP A 59 -11.57 -3.47 5.69
CA ASP A 59 -12.59 -4.07 6.56
C ASP A 59 -13.47 -5.10 5.85
N ASN A 60 -13.73 -4.88 4.56
CA ASN A 60 -14.66 -5.74 3.81
C ASN A 60 -13.97 -6.79 2.93
N MET A 61 -12.68 -6.63 2.60
CA MET A 61 -11.98 -7.55 1.71
C MET A 61 -10.77 -8.23 2.36
N ILE A 62 -10.06 -7.55 3.27
CA ILE A 62 -8.85 -8.10 3.91
C ILE A 62 -9.18 -8.74 5.25
N GLN A 63 -9.87 -8.02 6.14
CA GLN A 63 -10.21 -8.51 7.47
C GLN A 63 -10.93 -9.89 7.48
N PRO A 64 -11.87 -10.18 6.56
CA PRO A 64 -12.50 -11.50 6.49
C PRO A 64 -11.54 -12.63 6.10
N LEU A 65 -10.38 -12.32 5.49
CA LEU A 65 -9.37 -13.31 5.08
C LEU A 65 -8.38 -13.65 6.19
N ILE A 66 -8.19 -12.77 7.17
CA ILE A 66 -7.20 -12.93 8.24
C ILE A 66 -7.29 -14.29 8.99
N PRO A 67 -8.49 -14.88 9.23
CA PRO A 67 -8.58 -16.21 9.85
C PRO A 67 -7.96 -17.37 9.05
N TYR A 68 -7.71 -17.16 7.76
CA TYR A 68 -7.08 -18.18 6.92
C TYR A 68 -5.57 -18.03 6.94
N ALA A 69 -4.87 -19.11 7.28
CA ALA A 69 -3.41 -19.17 7.18
C ALA A 69 -2.96 -18.96 5.73
N ILE A 70 -1.95 -18.11 5.54
CA ILE A 70 -1.38 -17.82 4.22
C ILE A 70 0.11 -18.17 4.21
N ARG A 71 0.63 -18.54 3.04
CA ARG A 71 2.07 -18.81 2.86
C ARG A 71 2.86 -17.59 2.42
N GLY A 72 2.18 -16.56 1.98
CA GLY A 72 2.76 -15.33 1.48
C GLY A 72 1.77 -14.54 0.63
N VAL A 73 2.20 -13.38 0.18
CA VAL A 73 1.41 -12.46 -0.64
C VAL A 73 2.14 -12.19 -1.95
N THR A 74 1.39 -12.13 -3.04
CA THR A 74 1.84 -11.56 -4.32
C THR A 74 1.09 -10.27 -4.58
N TRP A 75 1.82 -9.17 -4.72
CA TRP A 75 1.27 -7.82 -4.85
C TRP A 75 1.57 -7.23 -6.22
N TYR A 76 0.54 -7.08 -7.06
CA TYR A 76 0.67 -6.46 -8.37
C TYR A 76 -0.21 -5.22 -8.47
N GLN A 77 0.32 -4.08 -8.13
CA GLN A 77 -0.40 -2.80 -8.07
C GLN A 77 0.63 -1.65 -8.06
N GLY A 78 0.20 -0.43 -8.36
CA GLY A 78 0.99 0.79 -8.25
C GLY A 78 0.66 1.85 -9.31
N GLU A 79 -0.05 1.48 -10.36
CA GLU A 79 -0.33 2.32 -11.52
C GLU A 79 -1.03 3.63 -11.13
N ARG A 80 -2.04 3.55 -10.26
CA ARG A 80 -2.77 4.73 -9.80
C ARG A 80 -1.92 5.61 -8.88
N ASN A 81 -0.95 5.04 -8.19
CA ASN A 81 -0.07 5.77 -7.27
C ASN A 81 0.97 6.63 -7.98
N THR A 82 1.09 6.53 -9.31
CA THR A 82 1.91 7.46 -10.10
C THR A 82 1.44 8.92 -10.01
N GLN A 83 0.24 9.16 -9.50
CA GLN A 83 -0.24 10.51 -9.19
C GLN A 83 0.38 11.08 -7.89
N LEU A 84 0.80 10.21 -6.97
CA LEU A 84 1.41 10.54 -5.68
C LEU A 84 2.59 9.60 -5.41
N PRO A 85 3.63 9.59 -6.28
CA PRO A 85 4.66 8.56 -6.28
C PRO A 85 5.54 8.59 -5.01
N TYR A 86 5.73 9.76 -4.40
CA TYR A 86 6.53 9.91 -3.18
C TYR A 86 5.87 9.30 -1.94
N GLU A 87 4.55 9.12 -1.96
CA GLU A 87 3.83 8.50 -0.86
C GLU A 87 3.87 6.97 -0.94
N TYR A 88 4.08 6.44 -2.13
CA TYR A 88 3.97 5.00 -2.37
C TYR A 88 4.99 4.17 -1.59
N ASP A 89 6.20 4.67 -1.39
CA ASP A 89 7.26 3.98 -0.63
C ASP A 89 6.79 3.65 0.80
N TRP A 90 6.44 4.66 1.56
CA TRP A 90 6.03 4.44 2.95
C TRP A 90 4.68 3.69 3.03
N MET A 91 3.75 3.94 2.10
CA MET A 91 2.46 3.25 2.06
C MET A 91 2.60 1.75 1.81
N LEU A 92 3.45 1.36 0.85
CA LEU A 92 3.68 -0.05 0.54
C LEU A 92 4.32 -0.77 1.73
N ARG A 93 5.34 -0.19 2.33
CA ARG A 93 5.99 -0.78 3.51
C ARG A 93 5.05 -0.85 4.72
N ALA A 94 4.29 0.22 4.97
CA ALA A 94 3.29 0.22 6.03
C ALA A 94 2.23 -0.88 5.84
N MET A 95 1.75 -1.07 4.61
CA MET A 95 0.79 -2.14 4.29
C MET A 95 1.39 -3.53 4.52
N ILE A 96 2.63 -3.79 4.11
CA ILE A 96 3.32 -5.06 4.34
C ILE A 96 3.39 -5.35 5.85
N GLN A 97 3.84 -4.37 6.64
CA GLN A 97 3.96 -4.51 8.09
C GLN A 97 2.61 -4.68 8.76
N ASP A 98 1.60 -3.96 8.30
CA ASP A 98 0.24 -4.03 8.87
C ASP A 98 -0.41 -5.38 8.62
N TRP A 99 -0.31 -5.92 7.41
CA TRP A 99 -0.83 -7.25 7.10
C TRP A 99 -0.12 -8.34 7.88
N ARG A 100 1.21 -8.29 8.00
CA ARG A 100 1.97 -9.24 8.83
C ARG A 100 1.53 -9.22 10.29
N ARG A 101 1.31 -8.03 10.82
CA ARG A 101 0.80 -7.84 12.17
C ARG A 101 -0.61 -8.39 12.34
N ALA A 102 -1.48 -8.13 11.36
CA ALA A 102 -2.87 -8.58 11.39
C ALA A 102 -3.01 -10.09 11.30
N TRP A 103 -2.21 -10.77 10.47
CA TRP A 103 -2.18 -12.23 10.39
C TRP A 103 -1.49 -12.90 11.58
N GLY A 104 -0.50 -12.25 12.19
CA GLY A 104 0.24 -12.79 13.33
C GLY A 104 1.10 -14.01 12.99
N GLU A 105 1.42 -14.24 11.73
CA GLU A 105 2.21 -15.38 11.24
C GLU A 105 3.69 -15.03 11.00
N GLY A 106 4.18 -13.91 11.57
CA GLY A 106 5.54 -13.43 11.40
C GLY A 106 5.78 -12.78 10.03
N ASP A 107 7.05 -12.75 9.62
CA ASP A 107 7.48 -12.13 8.37
C ASP A 107 7.25 -13.07 7.17
N PHE A 108 6.01 -13.38 6.88
CA PHE A 108 5.69 -14.18 5.70
C PHE A 108 6.14 -13.50 4.40
N PRO A 109 6.51 -14.28 3.37
CA PRO A 109 6.95 -13.75 2.07
C PRO A 109 5.97 -12.78 1.43
N PHE A 110 6.51 -11.64 0.96
CA PHE A 110 5.74 -10.63 0.24
C PHE A 110 6.44 -10.30 -1.09
N ILE A 111 5.86 -10.71 -2.21
CA ILE A 111 6.46 -10.56 -3.52
C ILE A 111 5.76 -9.44 -4.28
N THR A 112 6.43 -8.30 -4.43
CA THR A 112 5.93 -7.16 -5.20
C THR A 112 6.25 -7.33 -6.67
N VAL A 113 5.30 -7.10 -7.55
CA VAL A 113 5.51 -6.99 -8.99
C VAL A 113 5.79 -5.53 -9.32
N GLN A 114 7.00 -5.25 -9.82
CA GLN A 114 7.37 -3.91 -10.25
C GLN A 114 6.52 -3.49 -11.46
N LEU A 115 6.15 -2.21 -11.56
CA LEU A 115 5.37 -1.70 -12.69
C LEU A 115 6.05 -1.99 -14.02
N ALA A 116 5.31 -2.59 -14.94
CA ALA A 116 5.74 -2.83 -16.31
C ALA A 116 5.96 -1.50 -17.05
N ASN A 117 6.63 -1.56 -18.18
CA ASN A 117 6.72 -0.39 -19.05
C ASN A 117 5.33 -0.03 -19.61
N PHE A 118 5.06 1.25 -19.66
CA PHE A 118 3.83 1.80 -20.17
C PHE A 118 4.09 3.19 -20.77
N ALA A 119 3.26 3.60 -21.70
CA ALA A 119 3.37 4.78 -22.53
C ALA A 119 4.54 4.71 -23.56
N LYS A 120 4.46 5.58 -24.55
CA LYS A 120 5.42 5.63 -25.66
C LYS A 120 6.79 6.09 -25.14
N ALA A 121 7.84 5.41 -25.56
CA ALA A 121 9.21 5.81 -25.25
C ALA A 121 9.50 7.23 -25.78
N LEU A 122 10.11 8.05 -24.94
CA LEU A 122 10.58 9.39 -25.28
C LEU A 122 12.11 9.36 -25.39
N PRO A 123 12.70 10.16 -26.32
CA PRO A 123 14.16 10.25 -26.43
C PRO A 123 14.84 10.76 -25.17
N TYR A 124 14.14 11.59 -24.43
CA TYR A 124 14.58 12.18 -23.18
C TYR A 124 13.39 12.41 -22.25
N GLN A 125 13.57 12.14 -20.98
CA GLN A 125 12.56 12.36 -19.96
C GLN A 125 13.24 12.86 -18.67
N GLU A 126 12.97 14.09 -18.26
CA GLU A 126 13.53 14.67 -17.04
C GLU A 126 12.97 14.01 -15.77
N ARG A 127 11.68 13.69 -15.77
CA ARG A 127 10.97 13.11 -14.66
C ARG A 127 10.00 12.04 -15.14
N SER A 128 9.93 10.97 -14.40
CA SER A 128 8.95 9.90 -14.62
C SER A 128 8.34 9.47 -13.29
N ASP A 129 7.08 9.83 -13.06
CA ASP A 129 6.35 9.38 -11.88
C ASP A 129 6.19 7.85 -11.87
N TRP A 130 6.20 7.24 -13.04
CA TRP A 130 6.24 5.78 -13.22
C TRP A 130 7.54 5.16 -12.69
N ALA A 131 8.68 5.82 -12.96
CA ALA A 131 9.97 5.39 -12.44
C ALA A 131 10.06 5.56 -10.92
N LEU A 132 9.53 6.66 -10.37
CA LEU A 132 9.48 6.89 -8.93
C LEU A 132 8.69 5.80 -8.19
N VAL A 133 7.55 5.36 -8.74
CA VAL A 133 6.82 4.22 -8.16
C VAL A 133 7.64 2.94 -8.23
N ARG A 134 8.39 2.69 -9.32
CA ARG A 134 9.30 1.54 -9.40
C ARG A 134 10.41 1.61 -8.36
N GLU A 135 10.98 2.79 -8.12
CA GLU A 135 11.97 3.00 -7.06
C GLU A 135 11.39 2.70 -5.67
N ALA A 136 10.17 3.16 -5.42
CA ALA A 136 9.45 2.85 -4.19
C ALA A 136 9.18 1.35 -4.03
N GLN A 137 8.88 0.65 -5.13
CA GLN A 137 8.74 -0.82 -5.12
C GLN A 137 10.08 -1.51 -4.81
N VAL A 138 11.21 -0.99 -5.30
CA VAL A 138 12.56 -1.49 -4.93
C VAL A 138 12.84 -1.22 -3.46
N ALA A 139 12.48 -0.04 -2.95
CA ALA A 139 12.68 0.32 -1.54
C ALA A 139 11.96 -0.62 -0.57
N SER A 140 10.86 -1.27 -1.00
CA SER A 140 10.17 -2.27 -0.18
C SER A 140 11.03 -3.51 0.15
N LEU A 141 12.12 -3.75 -0.59
CA LEU A 141 13.08 -4.83 -0.29
C LEU A 141 13.84 -4.62 1.03
N ALA A 142 13.74 -3.44 1.65
CA ALA A 142 14.23 -3.21 3.00
C ALA A 142 13.41 -3.95 4.07
N GLU A 143 12.17 -4.35 3.77
CA GLU A 143 11.38 -5.19 4.66
C GLU A 143 11.86 -6.65 4.58
N PRO A 144 11.91 -7.38 5.71
CA PRO A 144 12.33 -8.78 5.71
C PRO A 144 11.43 -9.62 4.80
N GLU A 145 11.95 -10.73 4.28
CA GLU A 145 11.23 -11.69 3.42
C GLU A 145 10.42 -11.05 2.28
N THR A 146 10.88 -9.91 1.76
CA THR A 146 10.25 -9.23 0.63
C THR A 146 11.02 -9.49 -0.65
N GLY A 147 10.29 -9.79 -1.73
CA GLY A 147 10.82 -10.04 -3.06
C GLY A 147 10.27 -9.05 -4.09
N LEU A 148 11.01 -8.89 -5.19
CA LEU A 148 10.61 -8.05 -6.31
C LEU A 148 10.64 -8.85 -7.61
N THR A 149 9.56 -8.79 -8.35
CA THR A 149 9.46 -9.32 -9.71
C THR A 149 9.54 -8.19 -10.71
N VAL A 150 10.64 -8.08 -11.43
CA VAL A 150 10.84 -7.05 -12.46
C VAL A 150 10.02 -7.39 -13.70
N THR A 151 9.30 -6.40 -14.25
CA THR A 151 8.43 -6.57 -15.42
C THR A 151 8.58 -5.45 -16.47
N ILE A 152 9.68 -4.69 -16.39
CA ILE A 152 9.94 -3.54 -17.24
C ILE A 152 10.04 -3.89 -18.74
N ASP A 153 10.27 -5.16 -19.06
CA ASP A 153 10.47 -5.70 -20.42
C ASP A 153 9.21 -6.33 -21.04
N ILE A 154 8.11 -6.42 -20.30
CA ILE A 154 6.91 -7.16 -20.74
C ILE A 154 5.62 -6.33 -20.74
N GLY A 155 5.75 -5.02 -20.61
CA GLY A 155 4.63 -4.11 -20.73
C GLY A 155 4.22 -3.79 -22.16
N ASP A 156 3.29 -2.88 -22.31
CA ASP A 156 2.78 -2.39 -23.57
C ASP A 156 2.70 -0.85 -23.54
N ALA A 157 3.15 -0.21 -24.61
CA ALA A 157 3.12 1.25 -24.69
C ALA A 157 1.69 1.83 -24.78
N TYR A 158 0.71 1.03 -25.16
CA TYR A 158 -0.66 1.46 -25.44
C TYR A 158 -1.71 0.78 -24.54
N ASP A 159 -1.30 -0.20 -23.75
CA ASP A 159 -2.18 -0.89 -22.80
C ASP A 159 -1.51 -0.93 -21.42
N ILE A 160 -2.12 -0.25 -20.44
CA ILE A 160 -1.66 -0.25 -19.05
C ILE A 160 -1.77 -1.63 -18.40
N HIS A 161 -2.56 -2.54 -19.00
CA HIS A 161 -2.76 -3.90 -18.53
C HIS A 161 -1.98 -4.91 -19.38
N PRO A 162 -0.69 -5.14 -19.15
CA PRO A 162 0.12 -6.05 -19.95
C PRO A 162 -0.52 -7.45 -20.02
N ARG A 163 -0.64 -8.00 -21.20
CA ARG A 163 -1.28 -9.31 -21.40
C ARG A 163 -0.39 -10.49 -21.00
N ASN A 164 0.92 -10.29 -20.98
CA ASN A 164 1.89 -11.33 -20.63
C ASN A 164 1.91 -11.60 -19.12
N LYS A 165 0.88 -12.24 -18.60
CA LYS A 165 0.80 -12.63 -17.18
C LYS A 165 1.54 -13.93 -16.88
N VAL A 166 1.83 -14.73 -17.89
CA VAL A 166 2.60 -15.99 -17.74
C VAL A 166 4.00 -15.69 -17.25
N THR A 167 4.74 -14.80 -17.92
CA THR A 167 6.09 -14.42 -17.50
C THR A 167 6.11 -13.78 -16.12
N VAL A 168 5.10 -12.97 -15.77
CA VAL A 168 4.97 -12.44 -14.40
C VAL A 168 4.87 -13.58 -13.39
N GLY A 169 3.97 -14.53 -13.63
CA GLY A 169 3.78 -15.70 -12.77
C GLY A 169 5.03 -16.57 -12.64
N GLU A 170 5.72 -16.81 -13.74
CA GLU A 170 6.98 -17.58 -13.76
C GLU A 170 8.08 -16.90 -12.91
N ARG A 171 8.23 -15.58 -13.02
CA ARG A 171 9.21 -14.82 -12.23
C ARG A 171 8.87 -14.85 -10.74
N MET A 172 7.60 -14.63 -10.39
CA MET A 172 7.14 -14.76 -8.99
C MET A 172 7.36 -16.17 -8.45
N ALA A 173 7.03 -17.20 -9.25
CA ALA A 173 7.20 -18.59 -8.87
C ALA A 173 8.69 -18.93 -8.62
N LYS A 174 9.62 -18.43 -9.43
CA LYS A 174 11.05 -18.61 -9.20
C LYS A 174 11.48 -18.08 -7.86
N TRP A 175 11.06 -16.86 -7.52
CA TRP A 175 11.36 -16.27 -6.22
C TRP A 175 10.77 -17.12 -5.07
N ALA A 176 9.49 -17.47 -5.18
CA ALA A 176 8.81 -18.28 -4.17
C ALA A 176 9.47 -19.67 -4.00
N LEU A 177 9.81 -20.35 -5.09
CA LEU A 177 10.50 -21.65 -5.06
C LEU A 177 11.83 -21.56 -4.33
N ALA A 178 12.63 -20.53 -4.62
CA ALA A 178 13.94 -20.36 -4.01
C ALA A 178 13.84 -19.99 -2.54
N ARG A 179 13.04 -18.99 -2.20
CA ARG A 179 13.04 -18.37 -0.87
C ARG A 179 12.00 -18.96 0.08
N THR A 180 10.79 -19.21 -0.40
CA THR A 180 9.70 -19.72 0.45
C THR A 180 9.74 -21.24 0.57
N TYR A 181 10.13 -21.94 -0.50
CA TYR A 181 10.10 -23.41 -0.56
C TYR A 181 11.48 -24.05 -0.54
N GLY A 182 12.57 -23.28 -0.44
CA GLY A 182 13.94 -23.77 -0.31
C GLY A 182 14.43 -24.63 -1.48
N LYS A 183 13.84 -24.49 -2.66
CA LYS A 183 14.26 -25.23 -3.85
C LYS A 183 15.42 -24.51 -4.53
N GLY A 184 16.66 -25.00 -4.28
CA GLY A 184 17.87 -24.45 -4.87
C GLY A 184 17.91 -24.53 -6.39
N GLY A 185 18.83 -23.76 -7.00
CA GLY A 185 19.06 -23.75 -8.47
C GLY A 185 18.11 -22.85 -9.26
N VAL A 186 17.24 -22.09 -8.58
CA VAL A 186 16.37 -21.12 -9.21
C VAL A 186 16.95 -19.73 -8.98
N CYS A 187 17.50 -19.11 -10.04
CA CYS A 187 17.93 -17.71 -9.99
C CYS A 187 16.71 -16.79 -10.17
N SER A 188 16.59 -15.80 -9.28
CA SER A 188 15.67 -14.69 -9.44
C SER A 188 16.31 -13.61 -10.30
#